data_29b0ff61840f16f61de6074a71c88798
#
_entry.id   29b0ff61840f16f61de6074a71c88798
#
_cell.length_a   1.000
_cell.length_b   1.000
_cell.length_c   1.000
_cell.angle_alpha   90.00
_cell.angle_beta   90.00
_cell.angle_gamma   90.00
#
_symmetry.space_group_name_H-M   'P 1'
#
loop_
_entity.id
_entity.type
_entity.pdbx_description
1 polymer ?
#
loop_
_entity_poly.entity_id
_entity_poly.type
_entity_poly.pdbx_seq_one_letter_code
_entity_poly.pdbx_strand_id
1 'polypeptide(L)'
;MPPDASHERVSRLTGIALMCGAVACFALLDTTAKYLNLYMSTLQVVWARYTGAFLFPFIVSNPWTRPGLTRTTRPLLQLVRSVLLLASTLCNFAALRYLQLDEAIALIFSTPFFVAALSGPMLGEWVRWRRWTAIAVGFVGVLVVTRPGAAGFHPAALLSLTAALCYALYSITTRILARTDSNETTLFYSNIVGALALLPVVPFVWTTPGDPLVIALMVATGAIGSFGHYLLIAAHRLAPAAVLSPFIYTEIVLVTALGFLVFGDVPNRFTLAGAAIVVGSGLYLLHRERKVRGTIDQASKVSNQ
;
A
#
# COMPACT_ATOMS: atom_id res chain seq x y z
N MET A 1 -3.34 8.68 36.31
CA MET A 1 -1.87 8.69 36.23
C MET A 1 -1.49 8.89 34.77
N PRO A 2 -0.60 9.83 34.42
CA PRO A 2 -0.06 9.88 33.06
C PRO A 2 0.67 8.56 32.78
N PRO A 3 0.55 8.01 31.56
CA PRO A 3 1.26 6.79 31.20
C PRO A 3 2.77 7.01 31.40
N ASP A 4 3.42 6.03 32.01
CA ASP A 4 4.85 6.06 32.26
C ASP A 4 5.61 6.25 30.95
N ALA A 5 6.47 7.26 30.87
CA ALA A 5 7.22 7.62 29.66
C ALA A 5 8.02 6.44 29.07
N SER A 6 8.37 5.46 29.92
CA SER A 6 9.03 4.22 29.51
C SER A 6 8.08 3.31 28.74
N HIS A 7 6.83 3.15 29.15
CA HIS A 7 5.81 2.36 28.46
C HIS A 7 5.43 2.97 27.11
N GLU A 8 5.30 4.30 27.03
CA GLU A 8 4.99 4.99 25.77
C GLU A 8 6.14 4.84 24.76
N ARG A 9 7.38 4.90 25.21
CA ARG A 9 8.57 4.69 24.37
C ARG A 9 8.65 3.27 23.83
N VAL A 10 8.43 2.26 24.69
CA VAL A 10 8.42 0.85 24.27
C VAL A 10 7.31 0.59 23.25
N SER A 11 6.09 1.09 23.49
CA SER A 11 4.97 0.98 22.56
C SER A 11 5.31 1.57 21.18
N ARG A 12 5.92 2.76 21.12
CA ARG A 12 6.33 3.40 19.87
C ARG A 12 7.40 2.61 19.12
N LEU A 13 8.43 2.10 19.82
CA LEU A 13 9.49 1.28 19.23
C LEU A 13 8.93 -0.04 18.66
N THR A 14 8.03 -0.69 19.40
CA THR A 14 7.32 -1.89 18.93
C THR A 14 6.49 -1.57 17.69
N GLY A 15 5.76 -0.45 17.68
CA GLY A 15 5.02 0.01 16.50
C GLY A 15 5.91 0.21 15.27
N ILE A 16 7.10 0.80 15.45
CA ILE A 16 8.08 0.98 14.36
C ILE A 16 8.58 -0.39 13.87
N ALA A 17 8.93 -1.31 14.75
CA ALA A 17 9.40 -2.65 14.37
C ALA A 17 8.33 -3.41 13.58
N LEU A 18 7.05 -3.34 14.01
CA LEU A 18 5.94 -3.95 13.28
C LEU A 18 5.71 -3.30 11.91
N MET A 19 5.89 -1.98 11.79
CA MET A 19 5.81 -1.28 10.51
C MET A 19 6.92 -1.73 9.55
N CYS A 20 8.16 -1.82 10.03
CA CYS A 20 9.27 -2.34 9.23
C CYS A 20 9.02 -3.80 8.79
N GLY A 21 8.45 -4.62 9.67
CA GLY A 21 8.03 -5.99 9.34
C GLY A 21 6.93 -6.02 8.27
N ALA A 22 5.94 -5.12 8.36
CA ALA A 22 4.88 -5.00 7.35
C ALA A 22 5.46 -4.62 5.98
N VAL A 23 6.35 -3.63 5.94
CA VAL A 23 7.03 -3.18 4.73
C VAL A 23 7.89 -4.29 4.13
N ALA A 24 8.60 -5.06 4.96
CA ALA A 24 9.35 -6.22 4.49
C ALA A 24 8.44 -7.29 3.87
N CYS A 25 7.27 -7.54 4.45
CA CYS A 25 6.28 -8.44 3.85
C CYS A 25 5.78 -7.92 2.49
N PHE A 26 5.54 -6.61 2.34
CA PHE A 26 5.10 -6.05 1.06
C PHE A 26 6.20 -6.10 0.00
N ALA A 27 7.45 -5.81 0.36
CA ALA A 27 8.58 -5.97 -0.53
C ALA A 27 8.76 -7.43 -1.00
N LEU A 28 8.60 -8.40 -0.09
CA LEU A 28 8.61 -9.82 -0.43
C LEU A 28 7.42 -10.21 -1.30
N LEU A 29 6.24 -9.66 -1.04
CA LEU A 29 5.03 -9.91 -1.84
C LEU A 29 5.22 -9.43 -3.28
N ASP A 30 5.72 -8.20 -3.48
CA ASP A 30 5.96 -7.64 -4.81
C ASP A 30 7.06 -8.40 -5.55
N THR A 31 8.13 -8.79 -4.84
CA THR A 31 9.19 -9.66 -5.39
C THR A 31 8.63 -11.00 -5.84
N THR A 32 7.81 -11.63 -4.99
CA THR A 32 7.16 -12.91 -5.31
C THR A 32 6.20 -12.77 -6.48
N ALA A 33 5.42 -11.68 -6.53
CA ALA A 33 4.51 -11.41 -7.64
C ALA A 33 5.26 -11.21 -8.97
N LYS A 34 6.38 -10.46 -8.95
CA LYS A 34 7.25 -10.29 -10.12
C LYS A 34 7.81 -11.65 -10.58
N TYR A 35 8.29 -12.47 -9.65
CA TYR A 35 8.80 -13.81 -9.96
C TYR A 35 7.72 -14.72 -10.56
N LEU A 36 6.54 -14.77 -9.97
CA LEU A 36 5.42 -15.58 -10.45
C LEU A 36 4.91 -15.15 -11.83
N ASN A 37 5.01 -13.85 -12.15
CA ASN A 37 4.68 -13.31 -13.47
C ASN A 37 5.55 -13.88 -14.62
N LEU A 38 6.68 -14.53 -14.30
CA LEU A 38 7.49 -15.26 -15.30
C LEU A 38 6.86 -16.60 -15.72
N TYR A 39 6.04 -17.19 -14.84
CA TYR A 39 5.49 -18.54 -15.01
C TYR A 39 3.99 -18.57 -15.31
N MET A 40 3.26 -17.53 -14.92
CA MET A 40 1.81 -17.50 -15.05
C MET A 40 1.30 -16.08 -15.34
N SER A 41 0.00 -15.98 -15.65
CA SER A 41 -0.63 -14.68 -15.89
C SER A 41 -0.73 -13.84 -14.59
N THR A 42 -0.61 -12.52 -14.71
CA THR A 42 -0.82 -11.59 -13.58
C THR A 42 -2.19 -11.78 -12.93
N LEU A 43 -3.25 -12.09 -13.71
CA LEU A 43 -4.59 -12.34 -13.18
C LEU A 43 -4.61 -13.55 -12.24
N GLN A 44 -3.90 -14.62 -12.58
CA GLN A 44 -3.78 -15.81 -11.73
C GLN A 44 -3.00 -15.50 -10.44
N VAL A 45 -1.91 -14.72 -10.52
CA VAL A 45 -1.12 -14.30 -9.34
C VAL A 45 -1.98 -13.47 -8.40
N VAL A 46 -2.72 -12.48 -8.92
CA VAL A 46 -3.60 -11.61 -8.13
C VAL A 46 -4.75 -12.42 -7.51
N TRP A 47 -5.34 -13.34 -8.28
CA TRP A 47 -6.40 -14.22 -7.74
C TRP A 47 -5.88 -15.09 -6.60
N ALA A 48 -4.70 -15.71 -6.76
CA ALA A 48 -4.09 -16.55 -5.72
C ALA A 48 -3.82 -15.71 -4.44
N ARG A 49 -3.33 -14.48 -4.60
CA ARG A 49 -3.12 -13.55 -3.49
C ARG A 49 -4.42 -13.25 -2.74
N TYR A 50 -5.49 -12.86 -3.45
CA TYR A 50 -6.76 -12.52 -2.79
C TYR A 50 -7.46 -13.73 -2.18
N THR A 51 -7.41 -14.87 -2.86
CA THR A 51 -7.97 -16.14 -2.36
C THR A 51 -7.23 -16.59 -1.10
N GLY A 52 -5.92 -16.58 -1.10
CA GLY A 52 -5.12 -16.88 0.09
C GLY A 52 -5.34 -15.86 1.20
N ALA A 53 -5.36 -14.56 0.87
CA ALA A 53 -5.63 -13.49 1.83
C ALA A 53 -7.04 -13.56 2.44
N PHE A 54 -7.99 -14.17 1.75
CA PHE A 54 -9.31 -14.49 2.29
C PHE A 54 -9.28 -15.77 3.14
N LEU A 55 -8.73 -16.85 2.64
CA LEU A 55 -8.79 -18.18 3.29
C LEU A 55 -8.00 -18.25 4.59
N PHE A 56 -6.78 -17.68 4.65
CA PHE A 56 -5.96 -17.74 5.86
C PHE A 56 -6.62 -17.08 7.07
N PRO A 57 -7.09 -15.82 7.02
CA PRO A 57 -7.82 -15.22 8.12
C PRO A 57 -9.18 -15.85 8.36
N PHE A 58 -9.85 -16.38 7.32
CA PHE A 58 -11.17 -17.00 7.44
C PHE A 58 -11.17 -18.26 8.31
N ILE A 59 -10.07 -19.00 8.35
CA ILE A 59 -9.91 -20.15 9.24
C ILE A 59 -10.05 -19.72 10.72
N VAL A 60 -9.52 -18.56 11.09
CA VAL A 60 -9.49 -18.07 12.48
C VAL A 60 -10.68 -17.16 12.77
N SER A 61 -11.08 -16.33 11.81
CA SER A 61 -12.11 -15.29 11.96
C SER A 61 -13.08 -15.33 10.78
N ASN A 62 -14.24 -15.92 10.99
CA ASN A 62 -15.31 -16.08 10.00
C ASN A 62 -16.65 -15.60 10.56
N PRO A 63 -17.72 -15.49 9.75
CA PRO A 63 -19.03 -15.00 10.21
C PRO A 63 -19.66 -15.83 11.33
N TRP A 64 -19.26 -17.10 11.49
CA TRP A 64 -19.76 -17.98 12.57
C TRP A 64 -19.02 -17.73 13.90
N THR A 65 -17.71 -17.47 13.86
CA THR A 65 -16.92 -17.18 15.06
C THR A 65 -17.01 -15.71 15.47
N ARG A 66 -17.29 -14.80 14.52
CA ARG A 66 -17.48 -13.37 14.77
C ARG A 66 -18.77 -12.87 14.10
N PRO A 67 -19.91 -12.96 14.76
CA PRO A 67 -21.17 -12.41 14.28
C PRO A 67 -21.04 -10.90 14.08
N GLY A 68 -21.29 -10.41 12.88
CA GLY A 68 -21.14 -9.00 12.53
C GLY A 68 -19.99 -8.69 11.57
N LEU A 69 -19.11 -9.67 11.27
CA LEU A 69 -18.02 -9.52 10.29
C LEU A 69 -18.50 -9.07 8.90
N THR A 70 -19.71 -9.46 8.50
CA THR A 70 -20.34 -9.10 7.23
C THR A 70 -21.29 -7.89 7.33
N ARG A 71 -21.48 -7.31 8.52
CA ARG A 71 -22.40 -6.20 8.69
C ARG A 71 -21.75 -4.89 8.26
N THR A 72 -22.34 -4.23 7.28
CA THR A 72 -21.96 -2.90 6.82
C THR A 72 -23.18 -2.05 6.61
N THR A 73 -23.08 -0.77 6.93
CA THR A 73 -24.15 0.21 6.65
C THR A 73 -23.99 0.84 5.26
N ARG A 74 -22.85 0.61 4.58
CA ARG A 74 -22.50 1.22 3.29
C ARG A 74 -21.95 0.19 2.29
N PRO A 75 -22.77 -0.81 1.86
CA PRO A 75 -22.27 -1.93 1.05
C PRO A 75 -21.70 -1.48 -0.31
N LEU A 76 -22.32 -0.47 -0.96
CA LEU A 76 -21.82 0.05 -2.22
C LEU A 76 -20.42 0.68 -2.06
N LEU A 77 -20.19 1.41 -0.98
CA LEU A 77 -18.88 2.02 -0.72
C LEU A 77 -17.82 0.97 -0.39
N GLN A 78 -18.19 -0.13 0.30
CA GLN A 78 -17.33 -1.29 0.50
C GLN A 78 -16.97 -1.96 -0.83
N LEU A 79 -17.93 -2.11 -1.73
CA LEU A 79 -17.68 -2.68 -3.06
C LEU A 79 -16.72 -1.79 -3.88
N VAL A 80 -17.03 -0.48 -3.99
CA VAL A 80 -16.17 0.48 -4.71
C VAL A 80 -14.75 0.46 -4.14
N ARG A 81 -14.60 0.51 -2.83
CA ARG A 81 -13.30 0.43 -2.17
C ARG A 81 -12.55 -0.86 -2.51
N SER A 82 -13.24 -2.00 -2.46
CA SER A 82 -12.65 -3.31 -2.76
C SER A 82 -12.20 -3.42 -4.22
N VAL A 83 -13.01 -2.88 -5.15
CA VAL A 83 -12.65 -2.80 -6.58
C VAL A 83 -11.44 -1.87 -6.80
N LEU A 84 -11.36 -0.75 -6.10
CA LEU A 84 -10.20 0.16 -6.18
C LEU A 84 -8.91 -0.53 -5.69
N LEU A 85 -8.98 -1.31 -4.60
CA LEU A 85 -7.84 -2.08 -4.14
C LEU A 85 -7.45 -3.19 -5.13
N LEU A 86 -8.44 -3.88 -5.69
CA LEU A 86 -8.20 -4.88 -6.73
C LEU A 86 -7.55 -4.26 -7.97
N ALA A 87 -8.07 -3.14 -8.46
CA ALA A 87 -7.52 -2.41 -9.61
C ALA A 87 -6.08 -1.95 -9.33
N SER A 88 -5.83 -1.39 -8.13
CA SER A 88 -4.48 -1.03 -7.71
C SER A 88 -3.53 -2.23 -7.74
N THR A 89 -3.93 -3.35 -7.18
CA THR A 89 -3.10 -4.58 -7.15
C THR A 89 -2.86 -5.13 -8.56
N LEU A 90 -3.90 -5.18 -9.41
CA LEU A 90 -3.77 -5.63 -10.80
C LEU A 90 -2.80 -4.76 -11.58
N CYS A 91 -2.94 -3.44 -11.49
CA CYS A 91 -2.06 -2.50 -12.16
C CYS A 91 -0.63 -2.61 -11.65
N ASN A 92 -0.41 -2.70 -10.32
CA ASN A 92 0.92 -2.85 -9.75
C ASN A 92 1.58 -4.16 -10.20
N PHE A 93 0.91 -5.30 -10.04
CA PHE A 93 1.48 -6.60 -10.43
C PHE A 93 1.68 -6.73 -11.95
N ALA A 94 0.83 -6.09 -12.75
CA ALA A 94 1.04 -6.00 -14.20
C ALA A 94 2.26 -5.13 -14.54
N ALA A 95 2.47 -4.03 -13.83
CA ALA A 95 3.64 -3.18 -14.01
C ALA A 95 4.94 -3.94 -13.69
N LEU A 96 4.96 -4.72 -12.60
CA LEU A 96 6.11 -5.52 -12.18
C LEU A 96 6.56 -6.57 -13.22
N ARG A 97 5.71 -6.90 -14.18
CA ARG A 97 6.07 -7.78 -15.30
C ARG A 97 7.08 -7.11 -16.25
N TYR A 98 7.09 -5.80 -16.31
CA TYR A 98 7.83 -5.01 -17.29
C TYR A 98 8.86 -4.08 -16.65
N LEU A 99 8.62 -3.63 -15.41
CA LEU A 99 9.48 -2.68 -14.69
C LEU A 99 10.36 -3.39 -13.66
N GLN A 100 11.47 -2.74 -13.32
CA GLN A 100 12.24 -3.12 -12.14
C GLN A 100 11.43 -2.83 -10.86
N LEU A 101 11.72 -3.56 -9.77
CA LEU A 101 10.98 -3.42 -8.51
C LEU A 101 11.08 -2.00 -7.94
N ASP A 102 12.30 -1.45 -7.92
CA ASP A 102 12.58 -0.11 -7.41
C ASP A 102 11.92 0.98 -8.25
N GLU A 103 11.86 0.82 -9.57
CA GLU A 103 11.17 1.72 -10.48
C GLU A 103 9.66 1.73 -10.22
N ALA A 104 9.02 0.56 -10.13
CA ALA A 104 7.59 0.44 -9.86
C ALA A 104 7.22 1.04 -8.49
N ILE A 105 7.98 0.74 -7.44
CA ILE A 105 7.71 1.25 -6.08
C ILE A 105 7.98 2.75 -5.98
N ALA A 106 9.01 3.28 -6.65
CA ALA A 106 9.23 4.72 -6.70
C ALA A 106 8.02 5.47 -7.27
N LEU A 107 7.34 4.89 -8.27
CA LEU A 107 6.11 5.45 -8.85
C LEU A 107 4.90 5.30 -7.90
N ILE A 108 4.77 4.17 -7.21
CA ILE A 108 3.72 3.95 -6.18
C ILE A 108 3.83 4.99 -5.05
N PHE A 109 5.03 5.44 -4.70
CA PHE A 109 5.22 6.49 -3.70
C PHE A 109 4.66 7.86 -4.12
N SER A 110 4.12 8.01 -5.33
CA SER A 110 3.28 9.16 -5.69
C SER A 110 1.88 9.14 -5.04
N THR A 111 1.47 8.02 -4.43
CA THR A 111 0.18 7.88 -3.73
C THR A 111 -0.14 9.02 -2.76
N PRO A 112 0.76 9.47 -1.86
CA PRO A 112 0.47 10.57 -0.94
C PRO A 112 0.12 11.88 -1.67
N PHE A 113 0.66 12.10 -2.86
CA PHE A 113 0.34 13.29 -3.66
C PHE A 113 -1.08 13.22 -4.21
N PHE A 114 -1.50 12.05 -4.71
CA PHE A 114 -2.89 11.82 -5.13
C PHE A 114 -3.86 11.95 -3.95
N VAL A 115 -3.53 11.38 -2.78
CA VAL A 115 -4.34 11.54 -1.57
C VAL A 115 -4.48 13.01 -1.21
N ALA A 116 -3.39 13.77 -1.20
CA ALA A 116 -3.41 15.19 -0.87
C ALA A 116 -4.25 16.01 -1.88
N ALA A 117 -4.12 15.73 -3.18
CA ALA A 117 -4.87 16.41 -4.24
C ALA A 117 -6.39 16.12 -4.16
N LEU A 118 -6.75 14.85 -3.86
CA LEU A 118 -8.15 14.40 -3.85
C LEU A 118 -8.87 14.64 -2.51
N SER A 119 -8.14 14.89 -1.41
CA SER A 119 -8.72 15.15 -0.09
C SER A 119 -9.62 16.39 -0.05
N GLY A 120 -9.30 17.43 -0.82
CA GLY A 120 -10.12 18.64 -0.93
C GLY A 120 -11.52 18.34 -1.42
N PRO A 121 -11.68 17.86 -2.66
CA PRO A 121 -13.00 17.61 -3.26
C PRO A 121 -13.76 16.46 -2.60
N MET A 122 -13.09 15.44 -2.04
CA MET A 122 -13.76 14.24 -1.51
C MET A 122 -14.05 14.29 -0.01
N LEU A 123 -13.21 14.97 0.77
CA LEU A 123 -13.33 15.02 2.24
C LEU A 123 -13.59 16.44 2.75
N GLY A 124 -13.58 17.46 1.89
CA GLY A 124 -13.63 18.88 2.27
C GLY A 124 -12.32 19.39 2.89
N GLU A 125 -11.24 18.62 2.83
CA GLU A 125 -9.95 18.95 3.42
C GLU A 125 -9.05 19.63 2.39
N TRP A 126 -9.24 20.93 2.19
CA TRP A 126 -8.51 21.69 1.17
C TRP A 126 -7.02 21.82 1.49
N VAL A 127 -6.23 21.52 0.47
CA VAL A 127 -4.77 21.55 0.53
C VAL A 127 -4.25 22.97 0.43
N ARG A 128 -3.45 23.42 1.41
CA ARG A 128 -2.81 24.75 1.39
C ARG A 128 -1.71 24.79 0.33
N TRP A 129 -1.37 26.00 -0.20
CA TRP A 129 -0.41 26.18 -1.29
C TRP A 129 0.94 25.47 -1.10
N ARG A 130 1.44 25.41 0.13
CA ARG A 130 2.70 24.72 0.46
C ARG A 130 2.64 23.20 0.32
N ARG A 131 1.45 22.61 0.41
CA ARG A 131 1.25 21.19 0.07
C ARG A 131 1.28 20.98 -1.43
N TRP A 132 0.74 21.93 -2.20
CA TRP A 132 0.81 21.92 -3.65
C TRP A 132 2.26 22.03 -4.15
N THR A 133 3.14 22.79 -3.49
CA THR A 133 4.57 22.81 -3.84
C THR A 133 5.24 21.45 -3.60
N ALA A 134 4.94 20.76 -2.50
CA ALA A 134 5.44 19.41 -2.25
C ALA A 134 4.93 18.42 -3.31
N ILE A 135 3.65 18.49 -3.69
CA ILE A 135 3.06 17.68 -4.76
C ILE A 135 3.80 17.92 -6.08
N ALA A 136 4.04 19.19 -6.44
CA ALA A 136 4.75 19.55 -7.67
C ALA A 136 6.19 19.01 -7.68
N VAL A 137 6.92 19.15 -6.57
CA VAL A 137 8.28 18.60 -6.44
C VAL A 137 8.27 17.06 -6.53
N GLY A 138 7.33 16.40 -5.86
CA GLY A 138 7.19 14.94 -5.97
C GLY A 138 6.86 14.49 -7.39
N PHE A 139 6.02 15.24 -8.10
CA PHE A 139 5.71 14.98 -9.50
C PHE A 139 6.94 15.12 -10.42
N VAL A 140 7.83 16.10 -10.15
CA VAL A 140 9.14 16.17 -10.83
C VAL A 140 9.94 14.89 -10.61
N GLY A 141 9.94 14.35 -9.39
CA GLY A 141 10.58 13.05 -9.11
C GLY A 141 10.00 11.90 -9.94
N VAL A 142 8.67 11.84 -10.09
CA VAL A 142 7.99 10.87 -10.97
C VAL A 142 8.44 11.04 -12.42
N LEU A 143 8.53 12.28 -12.93
CA LEU A 143 9.03 12.55 -14.29
C LEU A 143 10.49 12.13 -14.49
N VAL A 144 11.32 12.27 -13.46
CA VAL A 144 12.72 11.81 -13.50
C VAL A 144 12.81 10.28 -13.59
N VAL A 145 11.95 9.54 -12.86
CA VAL A 145 11.89 8.07 -12.94
C VAL A 145 11.36 7.64 -14.32
N THR A 146 10.23 8.19 -14.76
CA THR A 146 9.52 7.74 -15.96
C THR A 146 10.19 8.19 -17.25
N ARG A 147 10.92 9.32 -17.23
CA ARG A 147 11.59 9.92 -18.40
C ARG A 147 10.71 9.94 -19.67
N PRO A 148 9.52 10.57 -19.63
CA PRO A 148 8.62 10.57 -20.79
C PRO A 148 9.29 11.19 -22.00
N GLY A 149 9.18 10.53 -23.17
CA GLY A 149 9.81 10.97 -24.42
C GLY A 149 11.30 10.60 -24.58
N ALA A 150 11.94 9.98 -23.58
CA ALA A 150 13.31 9.47 -23.70
C ALA A 150 13.31 7.97 -24.05
N ALA A 151 14.44 7.46 -24.56
CA ALA A 151 14.61 6.04 -24.92
C ALA A 151 14.40 5.05 -23.76
N GLY A 152 14.27 5.54 -22.50
CA GLY A 152 14.03 4.73 -21.32
C GLY A 152 12.60 4.73 -20.82
N PHE A 153 11.65 5.38 -21.49
CA PHE A 153 10.24 5.35 -21.09
C PHE A 153 9.60 3.99 -21.42
N HIS A 154 9.06 3.35 -20.39
CA HIS A 154 8.25 2.15 -20.58
C HIS A 154 6.78 2.45 -20.28
N PRO A 155 5.81 2.13 -21.17
CA PRO A 155 4.40 2.42 -20.94
C PRO A 155 3.81 1.80 -19.66
N ALA A 156 4.41 0.71 -19.16
CA ALA A 156 4.02 0.10 -17.90
C ALA A 156 4.18 1.03 -16.67
N ALA A 157 4.94 2.12 -16.77
CA ALA A 157 4.99 3.16 -15.75
C ALA A 157 3.60 3.78 -15.48
N LEU A 158 2.76 3.87 -16.52
CA LEU A 158 1.37 4.32 -16.38
C LEU A 158 0.53 3.36 -15.53
N LEU A 159 0.83 2.05 -15.54
CA LEU A 159 0.18 1.08 -14.67
C LEU A 159 0.53 1.34 -13.21
N SER A 160 1.80 1.60 -12.88
CA SER A 160 2.20 1.95 -11.50
C SER A 160 1.57 3.26 -11.04
N LEU A 161 1.47 4.28 -11.89
CA LEU A 161 0.79 5.53 -11.56
C LEU A 161 -0.73 5.33 -11.39
N THR A 162 -1.35 4.50 -12.23
CA THR A 162 -2.77 4.12 -12.08
C THR A 162 -2.98 3.35 -10.79
N ALA A 163 -2.08 2.43 -10.44
CA ALA A 163 -2.11 1.72 -9.16
C ALA A 163 -2.04 2.69 -7.99
N ALA A 164 -1.13 3.67 -8.02
CA ALA A 164 -1.00 4.71 -7.00
C ALA A 164 -2.27 5.56 -6.86
N LEU A 165 -2.91 5.95 -7.97
CA LEU A 165 -4.18 6.68 -7.97
C LEU A 165 -5.33 5.84 -7.39
N CYS A 166 -5.47 4.58 -7.82
CA CYS A 166 -6.47 3.66 -7.28
C CYS A 166 -6.27 3.43 -5.77
N TYR A 167 -5.01 3.29 -5.33
CA TYR A 167 -4.69 3.14 -3.91
C TYR A 167 -4.97 4.41 -3.11
N ALA A 168 -4.79 5.59 -3.69
CA ALA A 168 -5.17 6.85 -3.07
C ALA A 168 -6.69 6.95 -2.85
N LEU A 169 -7.47 6.62 -3.87
CA LEU A 169 -8.94 6.57 -3.78
C LEU A 169 -9.41 5.49 -2.78
N TYR A 170 -8.77 4.31 -2.79
CA TYR A 170 -8.97 3.27 -1.79
C TYR A 170 -8.72 3.79 -0.37
N SER A 171 -7.63 4.53 -0.15
CA SER A 171 -7.29 5.09 1.16
C SER A 171 -8.31 6.11 1.63
N ILE A 172 -8.80 6.97 0.74
CA ILE A 172 -9.83 7.97 1.04
C ILE A 172 -11.16 7.29 1.39
N THR A 173 -11.60 6.32 0.56
CA THR A 173 -12.84 5.57 0.82
C THR A 173 -12.74 4.73 2.11
N THR A 174 -11.57 4.18 2.42
CA THR A 174 -11.29 3.52 3.70
C THR A 174 -11.48 4.47 4.88
N ARG A 175 -10.99 5.71 4.78
CA ARG A 175 -11.16 6.73 5.82
C ARG A 175 -12.63 7.10 6.06
N ILE A 176 -13.43 7.12 4.98
CA ILE A 176 -14.88 7.37 5.09
C ILE A 176 -15.56 6.20 5.82
N LEU A 177 -15.22 4.96 5.45
CA LEU A 177 -15.80 3.73 6.02
C LEU A 177 -15.37 3.47 7.47
N ALA A 178 -14.16 3.90 7.86
CA ALA A 178 -13.67 3.73 9.23
C ALA A 178 -14.55 4.41 10.31
N ARG A 179 -15.49 5.27 9.90
CA ARG A 179 -16.47 5.91 10.80
C ARG A 179 -17.67 5.00 11.11
N THR A 180 -17.91 3.98 10.30
CA THR A 180 -19.13 3.14 10.36
C THR A 180 -18.83 1.65 10.46
N ASP A 181 -17.72 1.20 9.90
CA ASP A 181 -17.41 -0.21 9.74
C ASP A 181 -16.11 -0.58 10.48
N SER A 182 -16.02 -1.83 10.94
CA SER A 182 -14.80 -2.34 11.56
C SER A 182 -13.71 -2.61 10.51
N ASN A 183 -12.45 -2.59 10.95
CA ASN A 183 -11.32 -2.95 10.08
C ASN A 183 -11.43 -4.39 9.57
N GLU A 184 -11.95 -5.29 10.40
CA GLU A 184 -12.13 -6.71 10.06
C GLU A 184 -13.17 -6.89 8.95
N THR A 185 -14.33 -6.20 9.06
CA THR A 185 -15.37 -6.16 8.02
C THR A 185 -14.78 -5.63 6.70
N THR A 186 -14.03 -4.57 6.78
CA THR A 186 -13.44 -3.90 5.63
C THR A 186 -12.40 -4.78 4.93
N LEU A 187 -11.56 -5.50 5.67
CA LEU A 187 -10.61 -6.48 5.11
C LEU A 187 -11.33 -7.70 4.51
N PHE A 188 -12.36 -8.18 5.18
CA PHE A 188 -13.18 -9.29 4.68
C PHE A 188 -13.77 -8.98 3.29
N TYR A 189 -14.42 -7.81 3.14
CA TYR A 189 -14.97 -7.40 1.85
C TYR A 189 -13.90 -7.23 0.78
N SER A 190 -12.74 -6.68 1.10
CA SER A 190 -11.66 -6.49 0.12
C SER A 190 -11.17 -7.83 -0.44
N ASN A 191 -10.94 -8.79 0.43
CA ASN A 191 -10.37 -10.08 0.03
C ASN A 191 -11.39 -10.93 -0.73
N ILE A 192 -12.64 -11.00 -0.26
CA ILE A 192 -13.68 -11.78 -0.93
C ILE A 192 -14.05 -11.19 -2.29
N VAL A 193 -14.17 -9.86 -2.41
CA VAL A 193 -14.45 -9.20 -3.69
C VAL A 193 -13.32 -9.44 -4.68
N GLY A 194 -12.05 -9.32 -4.24
CA GLY A 194 -10.90 -9.59 -5.11
C GLY A 194 -10.85 -11.04 -5.59
N ALA A 195 -11.12 -12.01 -4.72
CA ALA A 195 -11.15 -13.43 -5.07
C ALA A 195 -12.30 -13.76 -6.03
N LEU A 196 -13.53 -13.29 -5.73
CA LEU A 196 -14.73 -13.58 -6.54
C LEU A 196 -14.73 -12.86 -7.89
N ALA A 197 -14.24 -11.62 -7.96
CA ALA A 197 -14.20 -10.85 -9.20
C ALA A 197 -13.30 -11.50 -10.27
N LEU A 198 -12.22 -12.15 -9.85
CA LEU A 198 -11.29 -12.82 -10.76
C LEU A 198 -11.66 -14.29 -11.03
N LEU A 199 -12.49 -14.90 -10.19
CA LEU A 199 -12.87 -16.33 -10.31
C LEU A 199 -13.39 -16.70 -11.71
N PRO A 200 -14.26 -15.92 -12.37
CA PRO A 200 -14.77 -16.28 -13.71
C PRO A 200 -13.71 -16.12 -14.81
N VAL A 201 -12.66 -15.33 -14.60
CA VAL A 201 -11.62 -15.05 -15.59
C VAL A 201 -10.45 -16.02 -15.49
N VAL A 202 -10.11 -16.42 -14.27
CA VAL A 202 -8.93 -17.25 -13.99
C VAL A 202 -8.90 -18.56 -14.77
N PRO A 203 -10.01 -19.32 -14.96
CA PRO A 203 -9.98 -20.57 -15.72
C PRO A 203 -9.50 -20.40 -17.17
N PHE A 204 -9.73 -19.23 -17.79
CA PHE A 204 -9.33 -18.96 -19.17
C PHE A 204 -7.85 -18.58 -19.32
N VAL A 205 -7.20 -18.20 -18.22
CA VAL A 205 -5.80 -17.77 -18.19
C VAL A 205 -4.95 -18.63 -17.27
N TRP A 206 -5.52 -19.76 -16.83
CA TRP A 206 -4.87 -20.67 -15.89
C TRP A 206 -3.68 -21.38 -16.53
N THR A 207 -2.55 -21.26 -15.88
CA THR A 207 -1.35 -22.05 -16.18
C THR A 207 -1.01 -22.88 -14.96
N THR A 208 -1.07 -24.21 -15.08
CA THR A 208 -0.72 -25.10 -13.97
C THR A 208 0.80 -25.10 -13.78
N PRO A 209 1.31 -24.64 -12.62
CA PRO A 209 2.75 -24.63 -12.37
C PRO A 209 3.26 -26.07 -12.23
N GLY A 210 4.34 -26.40 -12.93
CA GLY A 210 5.01 -27.71 -12.80
C GLY A 210 6.07 -27.75 -11.70
N ASP A 211 6.56 -26.58 -11.28
CA ASP A 211 7.60 -26.44 -10.26
C ASP A 211 6.97 -26.29 -8.86
N PRO A 212 7.31 -27.18 -7.89
CA PRO A 212 6.84 -27.10 -6.51
C PRO A 212 7.14 -25.76 -5.84
N LEU A 213 8.26 -25.11 -6.17
CA LEU A 213 8.60 -23.78 -5.65
C LEU A 213 7.59 -22.74 -6.12
N VAL A 214 7.22 -22.76 -7.40
CA VAL A 214 6.23 -21.81 -7.96
C VAL A 214 4.86 -22.00 -7.29
N ILE A 215 4.45 -23.25 -7.04
CA ILE A 215 3.22 -23.57 -6.30
C ILE A 215 3.29 -23.03 -4.87
N ALA A 216 4.39 -23.26 -4.16
CA ALA A 216 4.58 -22.79 -2.80
C ALA A 216 4.55 -21.25 -2.73
N LEU A 217 5.22 -20.57 -3.65
CA LEU A 217 5.21 -19.11 -3.75
C LEU A 217 3.81 -18.57 -4.09
N MET A 218 3.08 -19.22 -4.99
CA MET A 218 1.70 -18.85 -5.32
C MET A 218 0.78 -18.90 -4.08
N VAL A 219 0.89 -19.95 -3.28
CA VAL A 219 0.13 -20.06 -2.01
C VAL A 219 0.62 -19.03 -0.98
N ALA A 220 1.93 -18.81 -0.90
CA ALA A 220 2.54 -17.90 0.06
C ALA A 220 2.12 -16.43 -0.17
N THR A 221 1.79 -16.01 -1.41
CA THR A 221 1.40 -14.61 -1.69
C THR A 221 0.24 -14.13 -0.81
N GLY A 222 -0.77 -14.98 -0.61
CA GLY A 222 -1.92 -14.66 0.24
C GLY A 222 -1.54 -14.57 1.72
N ALA A 223 -0.70 -15.47 2.21
CA ALA A 223 -0.22 -15.48 3.60
C ALA A 223 0.67 -14.25 3.87
N ILE A 224 1.64 -13.98 3.00
CA ILE A 224 2.56 -12.83 3.11
C ILE A 224 1.75 -11.52 3.11
N GLY A 225 0.80 -11.37 2.16
CA GLY A 225 -0.04 -10.18 2.08
C GLY A 225 -0.91 -9.99 3.33
N SER A 226 -1.57 -11.06 3.82
CA SER A 226 -2.40 -11.00 5.02
C SER A 226 -1.58 -10.67 6.27
N PHE A 227 -0.43 -11.29 6.42
CA PHE A 227 0.47 -11.05 7.55
C PHE A 227 1.04 -9.63 7.53
N GLY A 228 1.47 -9.13 6.36
CA GLY A 228 1.90 -7.74 6.20
C GLY A 228 0.82 -6.74 6.60
N HIS A 229 -0.42 -6.94 6.15
CA HIS A 229 -1.55 -6.09 6.57
C HIS A 229 -1.86 -6.21 8.07
N TYR A 230 -1.75 -7.41 8.66
CA TYR A 230 -1.90 -7.57 10.11
C TYR A 230 -0.85 -6.77 10.88
N LEU A 231 0.42 -6.87 10.51
CA LEU A 231 1.52 -6.11 11.11
C LEU A 231 1.29 -4.60 10.96
N LEU A 232 0.85 -4.15 9.79
CA LEU A 232 0.52 -2.75 9.51
C LEU A 232 -0.57 -2.22 10.45
N ILE A 233 -1.65 -2.96 10.62
CA ILE A 233 -2.75 -2.59 11.54
C ILE A 233 -2.27 -2.58 12.98
N ALA A 234 -1.49 -3.60 13.39
CA ALA A 234 -0.93 -3.69 14.75
C ALA A 234 0.02 -2.51 15.03
N ALA A 235 0.86 -2.13 14.06
CA ALA A 235 1.73 -0.96 14.17
C ALA A 235 0.94 0.33 14.45
N HIS A 236 -0.13 0.57 13.70
CA HIS A 236 -0.97 1.77 13.86
C HIS A 236 -1.76 1.81 15.19
N ARG A 237 -1.94 0.67 15.86
CA ARG A 237 -2.51 0.64 17.22
C ARG A 237 -1.52 1.07 18.29
N LEU A 238 -0.21 0.87 18.05
CA LEU A 238 0.85 1.13 19.02
C LEU A 238 1.53 2.49 18.85
N ALA A 239 1.48 3.06 17.66
CA ALA A 239 2.11 4.34 17.37
C ALA A 239 1.29 5.18 16.38
N PRO A 240 1.30 6.53 16.55
CA PRO A 240 0.62 7.42 15.61
C PRO A 240 1.17 7.29 14.18
N ALA A 241 0.30 7.41 13.17
CA ALA A 241 0.68 7.35 11.76
C ALA A 241 1.84 8.31 11.42
N ALA A 242 1.88 9.47 12.08
CA ALA A 242 2.96 10.44 11.93
C ALA A 242 4.35 9.91 12.36
N VAL A 243 4.42 8.96 13.29
CA VAL A 243 5.68 8.31 13.70
C VAL A 243 6.04 7.22 12.71
N LEU A 244 5.05 6.46 12.22
CA LEU A 244 5.24 5.27 11.39
C LEU A 244 5.52 5.59 9.91
N SER A 245 4.92 6.65 9.39
CA SER A 245 4.96 6.98 7.96
C SER A 245 6.35 7.14 7.32
N PRO A 246 7.41 7.63 8.00
CA PRO A 246 8.75 7.66 7.41
C PRO A 246 9.30 6.26 7.10
N PHE A 247 8.88 5.26 7.89
CA PHE A 247 9.37 3.89 7.73
C PHE A 247 8.78 3.17 6.52
N ILE A 248 7.68 3.67 5.94
CA ILE A 248 7.13 3.14 4.67
C ILE A 248 8.17 3.29 3.55
N TYR A 249 8.93 4.39 3.55
CA TYR A 249 9.93 4.63 2.51
C TYR A 249 11.15 3.70 2.59
N THR A 250 11.31 2.94 3.69
CA THR A 250 12.35 1.88 3.74
C THR A 250 12.07 0.75 2.75
N GLU A 251 10.85 0.66 2.23
CA GLU A 251 10.47 -0.31 1.20
C GLU A 251 11.36 -0.19 -0.04
N ILE A 252 11.74 1.04 -0.44
CA ILE A 252 12.60 1.25 -1.62
C ILE A 252 13.95 0.55 -1.46
N VAL A 253 14.51 0.55 -0.25
CA VAL A 253 15.79 -0.12 0.03
C VAL A 253 15.63 -1.64 -0.07
N LEU A 254 14.52 -2.17 0.47
CA LEU A 254 14.24 -3.61 0.45
C LEU A 254 13.98 -4.12 -0.97
N VAL A 255 13.13 -3.42 -1.74
CA VAL A 255 12.83 -3.83 -3.12
C VAL A 255 14.03 -3.67 -4.05
N THR A 256 14.88 -2.67 -3.83
CA THR A 256 16.15 -2.52 -4.57
C THR A 256 17.09 -3.69 -4.28
N ALA A 257 17.26 -4.06 -3.00
CA ALA A 257 18.08 -5.19 -2.61
C ALA A 257 17.52 -6.52 -3.16
N LEU A 258 16.21 -6.75 -3.04
CA LEU A 258 15.54 -7.94 -3.56
C LEU A 258 15.56 -7.99 -5.09
N GLY A 259 15.39 -6.85 -5.76
CA GLY A 259 15.51 -6.72 -7.21
C GLY A 259 16.89 -7.17 -7.71
N PHE A 260 17.94 -6.70 -7.04
CA PHE A 260 19.31 -7.10 -7.35
C PHE A 260 19.56 -8.59 -7.04
N LEU A 261 19.17 -9.07 -5.87
CA LEU A 261 19.45 -10.44 -5.42
C LEU A 261 18.67 -11.49 -6.21
N VAL A 262 17.42 -11.23 -6.58
CA VAL A 262 16.53 -12.22 -7.22
C VAL A 262 16.55 -12.12 -8.74
N PHE A 263 16.62 -10.90 -9.28
CA PHE A 263 16.50 -10.65 -10.72
C PHE A 263 17.79 -10.12 -11.37
N GLY A 264 18.80 -9.76 -10.57
CA GLY A 264 20.01 -9.10 -11.08
C GLY A 264 19.76 -7.66 -11.53
N ASP A 265 18.63 -7.05 -11.16
CA ASP A 265 18.25 -5.70 -11.53
C ASP A 265 19.18 -4.68 -10.86
N VAL A 266 19.90 -3.89 -11.67
CA VAL A 266 20.74 -2.80 -11.17
C VAL A 266 19.97 -1.50 -11.32
N PRO A 267 19.66 -0.79 -10.22
CA PRO A 267 18.90 0.46 -10.29
C PRO A 267 19.67 1.51 -11.07
N ASN A 268 19.01 2.14 -12.03
CA ASN A 268 19.65 3.20 -12.78
C ASN A 268 19.66 4.52 -12.00
N ARG A 269 20.60 5.42 -12.37
CA ARG A 269 20.78 6.71 -11.69
C ARG A 269 19.52 7.59 -11.67
N PHE A 270 18.67 7.49 -12.67
CA PHE A 270 17.45 8.29 -12.76
C PHE A 270 16.38 7.74 -11.83
N THR A 271 16.24 6.42 -11.69
CA THR A 271 15.37 5.79 -10.70
C THR A 271 15.78 6.19 -9.29
N LEU A 272 17.07 6.13 -8.96
CA LEU A 272 17.58 6.54 -7.65
C LEU A 272 17.35 8.03 -7.37
N ALA A 273 17.65 8.89 -8.34
CA ALA A 273 17.45 10.34 -8.21
C ALA A 273 15.96 10.70 -8.07
N GLY A 274 15.11 10.14 -8.92
CA GLY A 274 13.66 10.36 -8.87
C GLY A 274 13.03 9.81 -7.59
N ALA A 275 13.43 8.62 -7.14
CA ALA A 275 13.00 8.04 -5.87
C ALA A 275 13.41 8.94 -4.68
N ALA A 276 14.63 9.47 -4.67
CA ALA A 276 15.09 10.40 -3.64
C ALA A 276 14.24 11.69 -3.60
N ILE A 277 13.85 12.22 -4.76
CA ILE A 277 12.98 13.41 -4.86
C ILE A 277 11.57 13.07 -4.34
N VAL A 278 10.97 11.95 -4.76
CA VAL A 278 9.63 11.51 -4.33
C VAL A 278 9.61 11.29 -2.81
N VAL A 279 10.57 10.53 -2.29
CA VAL A 279 10.70 10.24 -0.85
C VAL A 279 10.92 11.52 -0.05
N GLY A 280 11.86 12.38 -0.49
CA GLY A 280 12.16 13.66 0.17
C GLY A 280 10.93 14.57 0.22
N SER A 281 10.19 14.68 -0.88
CA SER A 281 8.95 15.46 -0.95
C SER A 281 7.84 14.87 -0.06
N GLY A 282 7.68 13.55 -0.02
CA GLY A 282 6.75 12.86 0.86
C GLY A 282 7.08 13.07 2.34
N LEU A 283 8.36 12.95 2.73
CA LEU A 283 8.83 13.21 4.09
C LEU A 283 8.61 14.68 4.51
N TYR A 284 8.87 15.63 3.60
CA TYR A 284 8.55 17.04 3.84
C TYR A 284 7.07 17.26 4.10
N LEU A 285 6.20 16.65 3.28
CA LEU A 285 4.75 16.71 3.46
C LEU A 285 4.33 16.21 4.83
N LEU A 286 4.84 15.05 5.24
CA LEU A 286 4.56 14.43 6.54
C LEU A 286 5.08 15.27 7.72
N HIS A 287 6.32 15.77 7.65
CA HIS A 287 6.88 16.64 8.69
C HIS A 287 6.00 17.87 8.93
N ARG A 288 5.49 18.44 7.86
CA ARG A 288 4.65 19.61 7.95
C ARG A 288 3.27 19.35 8.53
N GLU A 289 2.65 18.22 8.21
CA GLU A 289 1.37 17.83 8.82
C GLU A 289 1.49 17.68 10.34
N ARG A 290 2.62 17.16 10.82
CA ARG A 290 2.91 17.07 12.26
C ARG A 290 2.95 18.45 12.91
N LYS A 291 3.63 19.41 12.28
CA LYS A 291 3.79 20.77 12.83
C LYS A 291 2.45 21.50 12.95
N VAL A 292 1.56 21.35 11.98
CA VAL A 292 0.23 21.98 11.99
C VAL A 292 -0.67 21.36 13.08
N ARG A 293 -0.67 20.02 13.22
CA ARG A 293 -1.43 19.35 14.30
C ARG A 293 -0.95 19.74 15.70
N GLY A 294 0.36 19.77 15.92
CA GLY A 294 0.93 20.17 17.21
C GLY A 294 0.53 21.60 17.63
N THR A 295 0.42 22.52 16.67
CA THR A 295 -0.02 23.91 16.93
C THR A 295 -1.51 23.98 17.29
N ILE A 296 -2.36 23.16 16.64
CA ILE A 296 -3.80 23.09 16.94
C ILE A 296 -4.05 22.47 18.33
N ASP A 297 -3.34 21.40 18.68
CA ASP A 297 -3.46 20.74 19.98
C ASP A 297 -2.99 21.66 21.13
N GLN A 298 -1.95 22.47 20.92
CA GLN A 298 -1.51 23.47 21.89
C GLN A 298 -2.53 24.62 22.05
N ALA A 299 -3.09 25.11 20.94
CA ALA A 299 -4.11 26.16 20.97
C ALA A 299 -5.40 25.73 21.69
N SER A 300 -5.83 24.46 21.49
CA SER A 300 -6.99 23.90 22.16
C SER A 300 -6.78 23.70 23.68
N LYS A 301 -5.55 23.38 24.10
CA LYS A 301 -5.20 23.27 25.53
C LYS A 301 -5.17 24.61 26.25
N VAL A 302 -4.75 25.68 25.58
CA VAL A 302 -4.73 27.06 26.12
C VAL A 302 -6.13 27.63 26.19
N SER A 303 -7.04 27.26 25.26
CA SER A 303 -8.44 27.73 25.26
C SER A 303 -9.33 27.04 26.36
N ASN A 304 -8.87 25.94 26.91
CA ASN A 304 -9.60 25.17 27.95
C ASN A 304 -9.05 25.42 29.38
N GLN A 305 -8.10 26.32 29.55
CA GLN A 305 -7.63 26.86 30.83
C GLN A 305 -8.16 28.28 31.04
#